data_5a8bde5e6e339756e39d04b2649e8895
#
_entry.id   5a8bde5e6e339756e39d04b2649e8895
#
_cell.length_a   1.000
_cell.length_b   1.000
_cell.length_c   1.000
_cell.angle_alpha   90.00
_cell.angle_beta   90.00
_cell.angle_gamma   90.00
#
_symmetry.space_group_name_H-M   'P 1'
#
loop_
_entity.id
_entity.type
_entity.pdbx_description
1 polymer ?
#
loop_
_entity_poly.entity_id
_entity_poly.type
_entity_poly.pdbx_seq_one_letter_code
_entity_poly.pdbx_strand_id
1 'polypeptide(L)'
;VFDPVNRVLLPRADIATETLAEGLRERGWEIDDVTAYRTVRAAPPAAETREMIKTGGFDAVCFTSSSTVRNLVGIAGKPHARTLVACIGPKTAETAVEFGLRVDVQPETAQVGPLIEALAEHAARLRAEGALPPPRKKSRRR
;
A
#
# COMPACT_ATOMS: atom_id res chain seq x y z
N VAL A 1 37.92 1.83 -9.64
CA VAL A 1 37.64 1.32 -10.98
C VAL A 1 37.08 -0.09 -10.86
N PHE A 2 35.85 -0.26 -11.26
CA PHE A 2 35.22 -1.58 -11.21
C PHE A 2 35.58 -2.38 -12.45
N ASP A 3 35.93 -3.65 -12.22
CA ASP A 3 36.16 -4.59 -13.31
C ASP A 3 34.83 -4.80 -14.07
N PRO A 4 34.80 -4.60 -15.41
CA PRO A 4 33.56 -4.74 -16.18
C PRO A 4 33.02 -6.18 -16.28
N VAL A 5 33.74 -7.16 -15.75
CA VAL A 5 33.33 -8.58 -15.76
C VAL A 5 32.71 -9.02 -14.44
N ASN A 6 32.30 -8.10 -13.59
CA ASN A 6 31.66 -8.42 -12.33
C ASN A 6 30.25 -9.01 -12.53
N ARG A 7 29.95 -10.01 -11.74
CA ARG A 7 28.63 -10.65 -11.69
C ARG A 7 27.86 -10.22 -10.46
N VAL A 8 26.58 -9.97 -10.65
CA VAL A 8 25.66 -9.58 -9.57
C VAL A 8 24.56 -10.61 -9.45
N LEU A 9 24.33 -11.09 -8.23
CA LEU A 9 23.19 -11.92 -7.90
C LEU A 9 22.03 -11.00 -7.50
N LEU A 10 20.90 -11.11 -8.19
CA LEU A 10 19.67 -10.40 -7.87
C LEU A 10 18.58 -11.37 -7.42
N PRO A 11 18.51 -11.71 -6.12
CA PRO A 11 17.37 -12.43 -5.57
C PRO A 11 16.21 -11.45 -5.44
N ARG A 12 15.09 -11.74 -6.10
CA ARG A 12 13.95 -10.82 -6.12
C ARG A 12 12.61 -11.55 -6.32
N ALA A 13 11.51 -10.80 -6.18
CA ALA A 13 10.19 -11.32 -6.47
C ALA A 13 10.00 -11.62 -7.96
N ASP A 14 9.12 -12.54 -8.30
CA ASP A 14 8.75 -12.88 -9.67
C ASP A 14 8.20 -11.68 -10.47
N ILE A 15 7.57 -10.71 -9.78
CA ILE A 15 6.99 -9.49 -10.37
C ILE A 15 7.86 -8.25 -10.23
N ALA A 16 9.14 -8.40 -9.86
CA ALA A 16 10.05 -7.27 -9.71
C ALA A 16 10.25 -6.54 -11.04
N THR A 17 10.40 -5.19 -10.97
CA THR A 17 10.64 -4.37 -12.16
C THR A 17 12.05 -4.58 -12.70
N GLU A 18 12.23 -4.41 -14.00
CA GLU A 18 13.51 -4.61 -14.70
C GLU A 18 14.49 -3.43 -14.54
N THR A 19 14.10 -2.33 -13.93
CA THR A 19 14.89 -1.09 -13.85
C THR A 19 16.31 -1.31 -13.32
N LEU A 20 16.46 -2.03 -12.21
CA LEU A 20 17.76 -2.30 -11.61
C LEU A 20 18.61 -3.21 -12.49
N ALA A 21 18.02 -4.29 -13.00
CA ALA A 21 18.71 -5.25 -13.87
C ALA A 21 19.19 -4.59 -15.17
N GLU A 22 18.32 -3.82 -15.81
CA GLU A 22 18.66 -3.08 -17.03
C GLU A 22 19.77 -2.07 -16.81
N GLY A 23 19.68 -1.28 -15.72
CA GLY A 23 20.69 -0.29 -15.38
C GLY A 23 22.08 -0.90 -15.11
N LEU A 24 22.13 -2.08 -14.52
CA LEU A 24 23.38 -2.79 -14.29
C LEU A 24 23.94 -3.39 -15.58
N ARG A 25 23.09 -3.98 -16.43
CA ARG A 25 23.50 -4.53 -17.73
C ARG A 25 24.08 -3.45 -18.65
N GLU A 26 23.48 -2.27 -18.67
CA GLU A 26 23.97 -1.12 -19.44
C GLU A 26 25.38 -0.68 -19.01
N ARG A 27 25.76 -0.97 -17.76
CA ARG A 27 27.08 -0.69 -17.22
C ARG A 27 28.07 -1.86 -17.33
N GLY A 28 27.70 -2.89 -18.07
CA GLY A 28 28.56 -4.05 -18.34
C GLY A 28 28.56 -5.13 -17.27
N TRP A 29 27.63 -5.09 -16.32
CA TRP A 29 27.50 -6.13 -15.29
C TRP A 29 26.78 -7.37 -15.83
N GLU A 30 27.29 -8.54 -15.49
CA GLU A 30 26.54 -9.79 -15.65
C GLU A 30 25.58 -9.98 -14.48
N ILE A 31 24.37 -10.39 -14.78
CA ILE A 31 23.31 -10.52 -13.76
C ILE A 31 22.80 -11.95 -13.72
N ASP A 32 22.90 -12.55 -12.54
CA ASP A 32 22.20 -13.78 -12.21
C ASP A 32 20.90 -13.41 -11.50
N ASP A 33 19.82 -13.43 -12.26
CA ASP A 33 18.49 -13.10 -11.80
C ASP A 33 17.82 -14.36 -11.23
N VAL A 34 17.52 -14.33 -9.93
CA VAL A 34 16.94 -15.46 -9.22
C VAL A 34 15.61 -15.06 -8.61
N THR A 35 14.56 -15.77 -8.97
CA THR A 35 13.27 -15.61 -8.29
C THR A 35 13.37 -16.24 -6.90
N ALA A 36 13.54 -15.38 -5.88
CA ALA A 36 13.67 -15.82 -4.49
C ALA A 36 12.31 -16.09 -3.84
N TYR A 37 11.27 -15.41 -4.30
CA TYR A 37 9.90 -15.59 -3.82
C TYR A 37 8.89 -15.20 -4.89
N ARG A 38 7.68 -15.71 -4.75
CA ARG A 38 6.57 -15.38 -5.65
C ARG A 38 5.54 -14.54 -4.94
N THR A 39 5.05 -13.51 -5.63
CA THR A 39 3.91 -12.75 -5.18
C THR A 39 2.64 -13.44 -5.66
N VAL A 40 1.82 -13.88 -4.72
CA VAL A 40 0.52 -14.48 -5.01
C VAL A 40 -0.58 -13.61 -4.43
N ARG A 41 -1.74 -13.62 -5.08
CA ARG A 41 -2.90 -12.91 -4.54
C ARG A 41 -3.32 -13.57 -3.23
N ALA A 42 -3.57 -12.75 -2.19
CA ALA A 42 -4.12 -13.22 -0.94
C ALA A 42 -5.49 -13.87 -1.16
N ALA A 43 -5.84 -14.82 -0.31
CA ALA A 43 -7.19 -15.34 -0.27
C ALA A 43 -8.19 -14.21 0.07
N PRO A 44 -9.41 -14.22 -0.50
CA PRO A 44 -10.42 -13.23 -0.13
C PRO A 44 -10.67 -13.25 1.38
N PRO A 45 -10.87 -12.08 2.01
CA PRO A 45 -11.22 -12.05 3.42
C PRO A 45 -12.60 -12.67 3.67
N ALA A 46 -12.92 -12.96 4.92
CA ALA A 46 -14.23 -13.46 5.31
C ALA A 46 -15.36 -12.54 4.79
N ALA A 47 -16.51 -13.11 4.52
CA ALA A 47 -17.66 -12.38 3.96
C ALA A 47 -18.04 -11.17 4.82
N GLU A 48 -18.00 -11.28 6.13
CA GLU A 48 -18.25 -10.17 7.07
C GLU A 48 -17.27 -9.02 6.88
N THR A 49 -15.99 -9.32 6.75
CA THR A 49 -14.96 -8.30 6.51
C THR A 49 -15.16 -7.61 5.16
N ARG A 50 -15.45 -8.37 4.11
CA ARG A 50 -15.77 -7.80 2.78
C ARG A 50 -16.98 -6.89 2.82
N GLU A 51 -18.00 -7.27 3.55
CA GLU A 51 -19.19 -6.45 3.74
C GLU A 51 -18.85 -5.14 4.46
N MET A 52 -18.05 -5.18 5.50
CA MET A 52 -17.58 -3.98 6.21
C MET A 52 -16.78 -3.04 5.30
N ILE A 53 -15.96 -3.59 4.40
CA ILE A 53 -15.20 -2.79 3.43
C ILE A 53 -16.17 -2.02 2.53
N LYS A 54 -17.19 -2.69 2.02
CA LYS A 54 -18.16 -2.10 1.08
C LYS A 54 -19.13 -1.12 1.73
N THR A 55 -19.53 -1.38 2.97
CA THR A 55 -20.57 -0.63 3.66
C THR A 55 -20.05 0.49 4.55
N GLY A 56 -18.73 0.71 4.59
CA GLY A 56 -18.12 1.74 5.41
C GLY A 56 -18.01 1.39 6.88
N GLY A 57 -17.86 0.11 7.19
CA GLY A 57 -17.61 -0.38 8.54
C GLY A 57 -16.22 -0.03 9.08
N PHE A 58 -15.30 0.35 8.20
CA PHE A 58 -13.96 0.82 8.56
C PHE A 58 -13.87 2.33 8.42
N ASP A 59 -13.20 2.98 9.35
CA ASP A 59 -13.00 4.42 9.32
C ASP A 59 -11.83 4.82 8.41
N ALA A 60 -10.82 3.99 8.30
CA ALA A 60 -9.65 4.23 7.45
C ALA A 60 -9.04 2.93 6.92
N VAL A 61 -8.33 3.06 5.81
CA VAL A 61 -7.45 2.03 5.25
C VAL A 61 -6.08 2.64 4.97
N CYS A 62 -5.02 1.91 5.35
CA CYS A 62 -3.64 2.31 5.12
C CYS A 62 -3.00 1.40 4.08
N PHE A 63 -2.46 2.00 3.04
CA PHE A 63 -1.71 1.30 2.01
C PHE A 63 -0.23 1.63 2.12
N THR A 64 0.59 0.61 2.30
CA THR A 64 2.05 0.75 2.41
C THR A 64 2.80 0.35 1.15
N SER A 65 2.08 -0.11 0.13
CA SER A 65 2.64 -0.45 -1.18
C SER A 65 1.58 -0.41 -2.27
N SER A 66 2.02 -0.25 -3.52
CA SER A 66 1.12 -0.31 -4.68
C SER A 66 0.44 -1.68 -4.83
N SER A 67 1.15 -2.75 -4.50
CA SER A 67 0.61 -4.11 -4.58
C SER A 67 -0.55 -4.33 -3.60
N THR A 68 -0.51 -3.71 -2.42
CA THR A 68 -1.61 -3.81 -1.46
C THR A 68 -2.88 -3.13 -1.96
N VAL A 69 -2.76 -2.03 -2.68
CA VAL A 69 -3.90 -1.38 -3.35
C VAL A 69 -4.54 -2.32 -4.38
N ARG A 70 -3.73 -2.83 -5.30
CA ARG A 70 -4.20 -3.75 -6.35
C ARG A 70 -4.87 -4.99 -5.76
N ASN A 71 -4.23 -5.57 -4.75
CA ASN A 71 -4.75 -6.79 -4.13
C ASN A 71 -6.07 -6.55 -3.40
N LEU A 72 -6.18 -5.49 -2.61
CA LEU A 72 -7.42 -5.20 -1.91
C LEU A 72 -8.58 -4.99 -2.88
N VAL A 73 -8.39 -4.15 -3.88
CA VAL A 73 -9.43 -3.88 -4.89
C VAL A 73 -9.82 -5.16 -5.63
N GLY A 74 -8.83 -6.02 -5.93
CA GLY A 74 -9.08 -7.30 -6.62
C GLY A 74 -9.83 -8.34 -5.80
N ILE A 75 -9.63 -8.40 -4.48
CA ILE A 75 -10.22 -9.43 -3.61
C ILE A 75 -11.48 -8.96 -2.87
N ALA A 76 -11.65 -7.67 -2.67
CA ALA A 76 -12.74 -7.11 -1.86
C ALA A 76 -13.45 -5.91 -2.49
N GLY A 77 -12.97 -5.41 -3.61
CA GLY A 77 -13.50 -4.20 -4.25
C GLY A 77 -13.00 -2.92 -3.59
N LYS A 78 -13.54 -1.79 -4.03
CA LYS A 78 -13.15 -0.48 -3.51
C LYS A 78 -13.70 -0.27 -2.11
N PRO A 79 -12.92 0.33 -1.19
CA PRO A 79 -13.45 0.81 0.09
C PRO A 79 -14.61 1.80 -0.11
N HIS A 80 -15.52 1.83 0.84
CA HIS A 80 -16.64 2.76 0.84
C HIS A 80 -16.15 4.22 0.84
N ALA A 81 -16.91 5.12 0.23
CA ALA A 81 -16.55 6.54 0.11
C ALA A 81 -16.29 7.25 1.46
N ARG A 82 -16.90 6.77 2.56
CA ARG A 82 -16.64 7.31 3.89
C ARG A 82 -15.32 6.87 4.50
N THR A 83 -14.73 5.79 4.04
CA THR A 83 -13.47 5.25 4.56
C THR A 83 -12.31 6.13 4.10
N LEU A 84 -11.52 6.64 5.03
CA LEU A 84 -10.33 7.44 4.70
C LEU A 84 -9.27 6.56 4.07
N VAL A 85 -8.63 7.05 3.02
CA VAL A 85 -7.56 6.35 2.33
C VAL A 85 -6.24 7.04 2.61
N ALA A 86 -5.33 6.33 3.27
CA ALA A 86 -3.99 6.80 3.60
C ALA A 86 -2.95 5.98 2.82
N CYS A 87 -2.11 6.66 2.05
CA CYS A 87 -1.04 6.06 1.26
C CYS A 87 0.31 6.52 1.76
N ILE A 88 1.26 5.60 1.91
CA ILE A 88 2.57 5.89 2.50
C ILE A 88 3.42 6.83 1.66
N GLY A 89 3.29 6.79 0.35
CA GLY A 89 4.12 7.59 -0.55
C GLY A 89 3.50 7.79 -1.92
N PRO A 90 4.21 8.51 -2.82
CA PRO A 90 3.65 8.92 -4.11
C PRO A 90 3.32 7.76 -5.05
N LYS A 91 4.11 6.69 -5.07
CA LYS A 91 3.84 5.51 -5.92
C LYS A 91 2.57 4.78 -5.52
N THR A 92 2.37 4.59 -4.22
CA THR A 92 1.15 3.98 -3.67
C THR A 92 -0.06 4.87 -3.92
N ALA A 93 0.08 6.18 -3.74
CA ALA A 93 -0.98 7.15 -4.01
C ALA A 93 -1.38 7.18 -5.49
N GLU A 94 -0.40 7.16 -6.40
CA GLU A 94 -0.64 7.09 -7.84
C GLU A 94 -1.44 5.83 -8.20
N THR A 95 -1.05 4.68 -7.68
CA THR A 95 -1.78 3.43 -7.90
C THR A 95 -3.20 3.50 -7.34
N ALA A 96 -3.40 4.08 -6.16
CA ALA A 96 -4.72 4.27 -5.58
C ALA A 96 -5.63 5.10 -6.51
N VAL A 97 -5.10 6.19 -7.05
CA VAL A 97 -5.84 7.05 -8.01
C VAL A 97 -6.16 6.28 -9.29
N GLU A 98 -5.25 5.49 -9.84
CA GLU A 98 -5.48 4.63 -11.01
C GLU A 98 -6.63 3.66 -10.80
N PHE A 99 -6.79 3.13 -9.59
CA PHE A 99 -7.89 2.26 -9.21
C PHE A 99 -9.18 3.01 -8.79
N GLY A 100 -9.20 4.33 -8.98
CA GLY A 100 -10.37 5.15 -8.71
C GLY A 100 -10.59 5.47 -7.23
N LEU A 101 -9.57 5.37 -6.40
CA LEU A 101 -9.62 5.74 -5.00
C LEU A 101 -9.25 7.21 -4.80
N ARG A 102 -9.89 7.87 -3.83
CA ARG A 102 -9.47 9.18 -3.35
C ARG A 102 -8.36 8.98 -2.33
N VAL A 103 -7.26 9.70 -2.45
CA VAL A 103 -6.19 9.69 -1.44
C VAL A 103 -6.42 10.85 -0.48
N ASP A 104 -6.79 10.55 0.74
CA ASP A 104 -7.08 11.56 1.77
C ASP A 104 -5.83 11.99 2.53
N VAL A 105 -4.90 11.07 2.73
CA VAL A 105 -3.70 11.27 3.55
C VAL A 105 -2.48 10.68 2.85
N GLN A 106 -1.43 11.48 2.78
CA GLN A 106 -0.09 11.06 2.35
C GLN A 106 0.92 11.85 3.19
N PRO A 107 1.82 11.18 3.94
CA PRO A 107 2.83 11.88 4.71
C PRO A 107 3.90 12.49 3.81
N GLU A 108 4.63 13.48 4.32
CA GLU A 108 5.75 14.10 3.59
C GLU A 108 6.92 13.13 3.40
N THR A 109 7.10 12.22 4.35
CA THR A 109 8.12 11.17 4.30
C THR A 109 7.44 9.81 4.22
N ALA A 110 7.86 8.97 3.26
CA ALA A 110 7.30 7.64 3.03
C ALA A 110 7.73 6.63 4.11
N GLN A 111 7.29 6.85 5.33
CA GLN A 111 7.54 6.03 6.50
C GLN A 111 6.26 5.78 7.29
N VAL A 112 6.21 4.67 8.02
CA VAL A 112 5.02 4.24 8.78
C VAL A 112 4.67 5.22 9.89
N GLY A 113 5.64 5.69 10.66
CA GLY A 113 5.42 6.67 11.73
C GLY A 113 4.73 7.94 11.23
N PRO A 114 5.32 8.66 10.27
CA PRO A 114 4.70 9.82 9.63
C PRO A 114 3.32 9.55 9.02
N LEU A 115 3.10 8.37 8.45
CA LEU A 115 1.79 7.98 7.92
C LEU A 115 0.73 7.92 9.02
N ILE A 116 1.05 7.29 10.14
CA ILE A 116 0.13 7.17 11.28
C ILE A 116 -0.19 8.55 11.87
N GLU A 117 0.82 9.39 12.05
CA GLU A 117 0.65 10.76 12.57
C GLU A 117 -0.22 11.59 11.63
N ALA A 118 0.03 11.56 10.34
CA ALA A 118 -0.75 12.28 9.34
C ALA A 118 -2.21 11.82 9.31
N LEU A 119 -2.45 10.52 9.42
CA LEU A 119 -3.81 9.99 9.48
C LEU A 119 -4.53 10.41 10.76
N ALA A 120 -3.86 10.35 11.91
CA ALA A 120 -4.42 10.76 13.19
C ALA A 120 -4.80 12.24 13.20
N GLU A 121 -3.95 13.12 12.71
CA GLU A 121 -4.22 14.55 12.59
C GLU A 121 -5.40 14.84 11.66
N HIS A 122 -5.44 14.18 10.52
CA HIS A 122 -6.53 14.33 9.55
C HIS A 122 -7.87 13.90 10.14
N ALA A 123 -7.90 12.75 10.82
CA ALA A 123 -9.09 12.25 11.49
C ALA A 123 -9.55 13.17 12.64
N ALA A 124 -8.60 13.71 13.41
CA ALA A 124 -8.90 14.66 14.47
C ALA A 124 -9.56 15.94 13.94
N ARG A 125 -9.05 16.48 12.82
CA ARG A 125 -9.66 17.64 12.16
C ARG A 125 -11.07 17.34 11.69
N LEU A 126 -11.28 16.22 11.03
CA LEU A 126 -12.60 15.84 10.53
C LEU A 126 -13.61 15.65 11.68
N ARG A 127 -13.18 15.13 12.82
CA ARG A 127 -14.04 15.04 14.02
C ARG A 127 -14.39 16.40 14.58
N ALA A 128 -13.42 17.30 14.67
CA ALA A 128 -13.63 18.66 15.13
C ALA A 128 -14.62 19.43 14.24
N GLU A 129 -14.61 19.15 12.94
CA GLU A 129 -15.54 19.71 11.95
C GLU A 129 -16.89 18.96 11.89
N GLY A 130 -17.07 17.91 12.69
CA GLY A 130 -18.28 17.07 12.68
C GLY A 130 -18.43 16.17 11.47
N ALA A 131 -17.37 16.01 10.66
CA ALA A 131 -17.37 15.20 9.44
C ALA A 131 -17.15 13.70 9.68
N LEU A 132 -16.64 13.33 10.87
CA LEU A 132 -16.50 11.94 11.30
C LEU A 132 -17.31 11.69 12.57
N PRO A 133 -17.90 10.50 12.71
CA PRO A 133 -18.56 10.13 13.96
C PRO A 133 -17.55 10.02 15.11
N PRO A 134 -18.02 10.13 16.37
CA PRO A 134 -17.15 9.93 17.52
C PRO A 134 -16.54 8.53 17.53
N PRO A 135 -15.38 8.34 18.21
CA PRO A 135 -14.76 7.03 18.32
C PRO A 135 -15.72 5.99 18.87
N ARG A 136 -15.74 4.83 18.23
CA ARG A 136 -16.49 3.70 18.77
C ARG A 136 -15.87 3.28 20.11
N LYS A 137 -16.72 3.05 21.12
CA LYS A 137 -16.24 2.43 22.34
C LYS A 137 -15.61 1.09 21.99
N LYS A 138 -14.39 0.84 22.48
CA LYS A 138 -13.76 -0.48 22.34
C LYS A 138 -14.75 -1.52 22.85
N SER A 139 -15.21 -2.40 21.97
CA SER A 139 -15.95 -3.58 22.45
C SER A 139 -14.98 -4.36 23.34
N ARG A 140 -15.34 -4.56 24.59
CA ARG A 140 -14.59 -5.50 25.44
C ARG A 140 -14.73 -6.86 24.77
N ARG A 141 -13.67 -7.32 24.10
CA ARG A 141 -13.59 -8.73 23.73
C ARG A 141 -13.60 -9.53 25.04
N ARG A 142 -14.66 -10.26 25.23
CA ARG A 142 -14.69 -11.30 26.25
C ARG A 142 -13.83 -12.49 25.78
#